data_88966c5b4765dce5dd9429509c5b17c4
#
_entry.id   88966c5b4765dce5dd9429509c5b17c4
#
_cell.length_a   1.000
_cell.length_b   1.000
_cell.length_c   1.000
_cell.angle_alpha   90.00
_cell.angle_beta   90.00
_cell.angle_gamma   90.00
#
_symmetry.space_group_name_H-M   'P 1'
#
loop_
_entity.id
_entity.type
_entity.pdbx_description
1 polymer ?
#
loop_
_entity_poly.entity_id
_entity_poly.type
_entity_poly.pdbx_seq_one_letter_code
_entity_poly.pdbx_strand_id
1 'polypeptide(L)'
;MRAFLALTPPERLVDALSTLVSGLKCGRHVDDDDMHLTLTFFPDVSLAELEELNLTLEMIRTGPVPLHVTGVATFGSAEPRSLHTVVAPDPALVHLQKKVETAARRSGIDLPHRRFVPHITLARFPNRMPPEDHAKIGRFLEAQGDFQFDPVMVDEVVLIQSTLSSDGARYDLLETYPIA
;
A
#
# COMPACT_ATOMS: atom_id res chain seq x y z
N MET A 1 16.81 9.76 0.52
CA MET A 1 15.71 9.60 -0.48
C MET A 1 14.46 9.02 0.18
N ARG A 2 13.29 9.14 -0.46
CA ARG A 2 12.07 8.45 0.01
C ARG A 2 11.96 7.11 -0.70
N ALA A 3 11.69 6.06 0.06
CA ALA A 3 11.47 4.72 -0.48
C ALA A 3 10.49 3.93 0.39
N PHE A 4 10.04 2.78 -0.09
CA PHE A 4 9.20 1.89 0.67
C PHE A 4 9.29 0.45 0.16
N LEU A 5 9.00 -0.49 1.05
CA LEU A 5 8.80 -1.89 0.70
C LEU A 5 7.30 -2.18 0.61
N ALA A 6 6.92 -2.89 -0.43
CA ALA A 6 5.52 -3.17 -0.73
C ALA A 6 5.30 -4.55 -1.34
N LEU A 7 4.04 -4.95 -1.37
CA LEU A 7 3.52 -6.05 -2.16
C LEU A 7 2.74 -5.49 -3.35
N THR A 8 3.00 -6.01 -4.54
CA THR A 8 2.24 -5.68 -5.75
C THR A 8 1.08 -6.66 -5.90
N PRO A 9 -0.18 -6.19 -5.91
CA PRO A 9 -1.32 -7.07 -6.10
C PRO A 9 -1.28 -7.73 -7.48
N PRO A 10 -1.71 -9.01 -7.63
CA PRO A 10 -1.85 -9.64 -8.93
C PRO A 10 -2.85 -8.90 -9.82
N GLU A 11 -2.66 -8.98 -11.15
CA GLU A 11 -3.46 -8.30 -12.18
C GLU A 11 -4.97 -8.47 -11.96
N ARG A 12 -5.44 -9.68 -11.67
CA ARG A 12 -6.87 -9.94 -11.43
C ARG A 12 -7.44 -9.14 -10.25
N LEU A 13 -6.65 -8.87 -9.22
CA LEU A 13 -7.08 -8.01 -8.10
C LEU A 13 -7.05 -6.55 -8.52
N VAL A 14 -5.99 -6.12 -9.21
CA VAL A 14 -5.87 -4.75 -9.75
C VAL A 14 -7.05 -4.42 -10.64
N ASP A 15 -7.42 -5.30 -11.58
CA ASP A 15 -8.57 -5.12 -12.47
C ASP A 15 -9.89 -4.94 -11.70
N ALA A 16 -10.11 -5.76 -10.66
CA ALA A 16 -11.29 -5.66 -9.82
C ALA A 16 -11.33 -4.35 -9.04
N LEU A 17 -10.20 -3.90 -8.51
CA LEU A 17 -10.07 -2.64 -7.76
C LEU A 17 -10.21 -1.42 -8.68
N SER A 18 -9.66 -1.47 -9.89
CA SER A 18 -9.81 -0.43 -10.92
C SER A 18 -11.28 -0.27 -11.31
N THR A 19 -11.97 -1.37 -11.56
CA THR A 19 -13.41 -1.36 -11.83
C THR A 19 -14.21 -0.79 -10.65
N LEU A 20 -13.88 -1.20 -9.43
CA LEU A 20 -14.54 -0.73 -8.21
C LEU A 20 -14.40 0.79 -8.06
N VAL A 21 -13.17 1.32 -8.11
CA VAL A 21 -12.91 2.74 -7.88
C VAL A 21 -13.43 3.63 -9.02
N SER A 22 -13.61 3.08 -10.21
CA SER A 22 -14.20 3.82 -11.35
C SER A 22 -15.62 4.33 -11.05
N GLY A 23 -16.32 3.72 -10.11
CA GLY A 23 -17.62 4.16 -9.61
C GLY A 23 -17.58 5.42 -8.73
N LEU A 24 -16.41 5.80 -8.20
CA LEU A 24 -16.22 7.03 -7.43
C LEU A 24 -15.89 8.19 -8.36
N LYS A 25 -16.73 9.23 -8.40
CA LYS A 25 -16.59 10.37 -9.32
C LYS A 25 -15.97 11.60 -8.66
N CYS A 26 -15.02 11.41 -7.76
CA CYS A 26 -14.23 12.48 -7.15
C CYS A 26 -12.86 11.95 -6.69
N GLY A 27 -11.97 12.87 -6.33
CA GLY A 27 -10.60 12.54 -5.93
C GLY A 27 -9.70 12.15 -7.10
N ARG A 28 -8.44 11.92 -6.79
CA ARG A 28 -7.45 11.42 -7.75
C ARG A 28 -7.29 9.92 -7.55
N HIS A 29 -7.70 9.15 -8.53
CA HIS A 29 -7.56 7.69 -8.53
C HIS A 29 -6.09 7.31 -8.68
N VAL A 30 -5.69 6.24 -7.99
CA VAL A 30 -4.37 5.64 -8.15
C VAL A 30 -4.35 4.86 -9.45
N ASP A 31 -3.32 5.05 -10.26
CA ASP A 31 -3.14 4.30 -11.50
C ASP A 31 -2.94 2.80 -11.19
N ASP A 32 -3.37 1.93 -12.09
CA ASP A 32 -3.33 0.48 -11.90
C ASP A 32 -1.91 -0.01 -11.59
N ASP A 33 -0.90 0.52 -12.29
CA ASP A 33 0.51 0.18 -12.10
C ASP A 33 1.09 0.67 -10.78
N ASP A 34 0.43 1.61 -10.12
CA ASP A 34 0.84 2.20 -8.85
C ASP A 34 0.12 1.58 -7.64
N MET A 35 -0.84 0.67 -7.86
CA MET A 35 -1.53 -0.01 -6.77
C MET A 35 -0.58 -0.95 -6.03
N HIS A 36 -0.46 -0.77 -4.71
CA HIS A 36 0.41 -1.59 -3.86
C HIS A 36 -0.08 -1.62 -2.42
N LEU A 37 0.37 -2.64 -1.68
CA LEU A 37 0.22 -2.72 -0.23
C LEU A 37 1.58 -2.40 0.41
N THR A 38 1.70 -1.24 1.06
CA THR A 38 2.94 -0.86 1.74
C THR A 38 3.18 -1.70 2.99
N LEU A 39 4.35 -2.31 3.09
CA LEU A 39 4.81 -3.02 4.27
C LEU A 39 5.54 -2.08 5.25
N THR A 40 6.42 -1.24 4.72
CA THR A 40 7.17 -0.27 5.52
C THR A 40 7.62 0.90 4.65
N PHE A 41 7.56 2.12 5.19
CA PHE A 41 7.88 3.35 4.47
C PHE A 41 9.11 4.04 5.11
N PHE A 42 10.03 4.47 4.26
CA PHE A 42 11.26 5.17 4.62
C PHE A 42 11.16 6.63 4.17
N PRO A 43 10.83 7.57 5.08
CA PRO A 43 10.68 8.99 4.71
C PRO A 43 12.00 9.63 4.28
N ASP A 44 13.09 9.17 4.85
CA ASP A 44 14.45 9.53 4.46
C ASP A 44 15.37 8.35 4.71
N VAL A 45 16.01 7.86 3.66
CA VAL A 45 16.93 6.73 3.71
C VAL A 45 18.14 7.03 2.82
N SER A 46 19.33 6.69 3.31
CA SER A 46 20.58 6.79 2.56
C SER A 46 20.80 5.58 1.64
N LEU A 47 21.66 5.73 0.66
CA LEU A 47 22.04 4.62 -0.21
C LEU A 47 22.73 3.50 0.57
N ALA A 48 23.60 3.84 1.54
CA ALA A 48 24.29 2.86 2.36
C ALA A 48 23.33 2.01 3.21
N GLU A 49 22.30 2.62 3.79
CA GLU A 49 21.26 1.89 4.53
C GLU A 49 20.45 0.98 3.60
N LEU A 50 20.15 1.40 2.37
CA LEU A 50 19.49 0.55 1.39
C LEU A 50 20.34 -0.62 0.93
N GLU A 51 21.66 -0.42 0.74
CA GLU A 51 22.60 -1.49 0.39
C GLU A 51 22.68 -2.53 1.50
N GLU A 52 22.75 -2.12 2.76
CA GLU A 52 22.73 -3.03 3.91
C GLU A 52 21.39 -3.78 4.04
N LEU A 53 20.28 -3.07 3.82
CA LEU A 53 18.94 -3.66 3.82
C LEU A 53 18.81 -4.70 2.71
N ASN A 54 19.31 -4.42 1.52
CA ASN A 54 19.25 -5.31 0.36
C ASN A 54 19.85 -6.70 0.69
N LEU A 55 21.03 -6.74 1.33
CA LEU A 55 21.68 -8.00 1.73
C LEU A 55 20.79 -8.87 2.64
N THR A 56 20.02 -8.24 3.50
CA THR A 56 19.10 -8.94 4.39
C THR A 56 17.83 -9.39 3.66
N LEU A 57 17.28 -8.54 2.79
CA LEU A 57 16.05 -8.84 2.04
C LEU A 57 16.23 -10.00 1.04
N GLU A 58 17.38 -10.08 0.40
CA GLU A 58 17.74 -11.18 -0.50
C GLU A 58 17.67 -12.57 0.18
N MET A 59 17.78 -12.61 1.50
CA MET A 59 17.75 -13.84 2.29
C MET A 59 16.39 -14.15 2.91
N ILE A 60 15.40 -13.26 2.80
CA ILE A 60 14.07 -13.47 3.38
C ILE A 60 13.33 -14.55 2.59
N ARG A 61 12.88 -15.58 3.31
CA ARG A 61 12.02 -16.66 2.79
C ARG A 61 10.92 -16.89 3.83
N THR A 62 9.73 -16.39 3.55
CA THR A 62 8.56 -16.55 4.44
C THR A 62 7.46 -17.40 3.81
N GLY A 63 7.61 -17.70 2.52
CA GLY A 63 6.55 -18.25 1.71
C GLY A 63 5.59 -17.16 1.19
N PRO A 64 4.75 -17.50 0.21
CA PRO A 64 3.74 -16.61 -0.31
C PRO A 64 2.77 -16.14 0.77
N VAL A 65 2.28 -14.91 0.65
CA VAL A 65 1.33 -14.32 1.59
C VAL A 65 -0.01 -14.02 0.91
N PRO A 66 -1.15 -14.27 1.59
CA PRO A 66 -2.45 -13.96 1.05
C PRO A 66 -2.79 -12.48 1.22
N LEU A 67 -3.35 -11.87 0.17
CA LEU A 67 -4.07 -10.60 0.24
C LEU A 67 -5.56 -10.88 0.13
N HIS A 68 -6.28 -10.71 1.22
CA HIS A 68 -7.73 -10.89 1.31
C HIS A 68 -8.40 -9.54 1.53
N VAL A 69 -9.06 -9.01 0.51
CA VAL A 69 -9.81 -7.77 0.60
C VAL A 69 -11.17 -8.05 1.24
N THR A 70 -11.46 -7.39 2.35
CA THR A 70 -12.67 -7.59 3.16
C THR A 70 -13.57 -6.37 3.24
N GLY A 71 -13.20 -5.28 2.59
CA GLY A 71 -13.98 -4.05 2.58
C GLY A 71 -13.25 -2.90 1.93
N VAL A 72 -13.91 -1.75 1.96
CA VAL A 72 -13.41 -0.46 1.51
C VAL A 72 -13.70 0.58 2.60
N ALA A 73 -12.73 1.43 2.89
CA ALA A 73 -12.83 2.46 3.91
C ALA A 73 -12.02 3.71 3.54
N THR A 74 -12.09 4.73 4.36
CA THR A 74 -11.31 5.95 4.21
C THR A 74 -10.38 6.14 5.41
N PHE A 75 -9.21 6.72 5.15
CA PHE A 75 -8.40 7.34 6.20
C PHE A 75 -8.75 8.83 6.33
N GLY A 76 -8.55 9.34 7.52
CA GLY A 76 -8.94 10.67 7.93
C GLY A 76 -10.14 10.63 8.88
N SER A 77 -10.30 11.65 9.72
CA SER A 77 -11.42 11.76 10.67
C SER A 77 -12.63 12.43 10.01
N ALA A 78 -12.85 13.73 10.29
CA ALA A 78 -13.92 14.51 9.67
C ALA A 78 -13.70 14.76 8.17
N GLU A 79 -12.43 14.85 7.74
CA GLU A 79 -12.04 15.04 6.34
C GLU A 79 -11.37 13.78 5.81
N PRO A 80 -12.00 13.03 4.89
CA PRO A 80 -11.36 11.89 4.23
C PRO A 80 -10.11 12.34 3.46
N ARG A 81 -9.01 11.61 3.61
CA ARG A 81 -7.73 11.88 2.92
C ARG A 81 -7.47 10.90 1.79
N SER A 82 -7.94 9.68 1.95
CA SER A 82 -7.80 8.63 0.94
C SER A 82 -8.89 7.60 1.09
N LEU A 83 -9.20 6.94 -0.04
CA LEU A 83 -9.99 5.72 -0.11
C LEU A 83 -9.02 4.55 -0.26
N HIS A 84 -9.27 3.46 0.47
CA HIS A 84 -8.43 2.27 0.44
C HIS A 84 -9.25 1.00 0.64
N THR A 85 -8.68 -0.13 0.21
CA THR A 85 -9.20 -1.44 0.59
C THR A 85 -8.89 -1.72 2.05
N VAL A 86 -9.77 -2.45 2.71
CA VAL A 86 -9.45 -3.15 3.97
C VAL A 86 -8.91 -4.52 3.61
N VAL A 87 -7.69 -4.82 4.00
CA VAL A 87 -7.05 -6.13 3.80
C VAL A 87 -6.98 -6.84 5.14
N ALA A 88 -7.43 -8.10 5.20
CA ALA A 88 -7.38 -8.89 6.42
C ALA A 88 -5.94 -9.01 6.95
N PRO A 89 -5.70 -8.83 8.26
CA PRO A 89 -4.38 -8.97 8.86
C PRO A 89 -4.00 -10.45 9.03
N ASP A 90 -3.87 -11.15 7.92
CA ASP A 90 -3.47 -12.55 7.91
C ASP A 90 -2.14 -12.74 8.66
N PRO A 91 -1.97 -13.81 9.47
CA PRO A 91 -0.74 -14.05 10.21
C PRO A 91 0.54 -14.10 9.36
N ALA A 92 0.47 -14.65 8.14
CA ALA A 92 1.62 -14.69 7.23
C ALA A 92 2.00 -13.28 6.74
N LEU A 93 1.02 -12.44 6.39
CA LEU A 93 1.23 -11.05 6.01
C LEU A 93 1.82 -10.22 7.15
N VAL A 94 1.27 -10.35 8.36
CA VAL A 94 1.77 -9.67 9.56
C VAL A 94 3.20 -10.13 9.91
N HIS A 95 3.49 -11.41 9.75
CA HIS A 95 4.82 -11.97 9.98
C HIS A 95 5.84 -11.39 8.98
N LEU A 96 5.50 -11.36 7.69
CA LEU A 96 6.35 -10.76 6.65
C LEU A 96 6.63 -9.29 6.97
N GLN A 97 5.59 -8.50 7.29
CA GLN A 97 5.73 -7.09 7.64
C GLN A 97 6.71 -6.89 8.80
N LYS A 98 6.58 -7.67 9.87
CA LYS A 98 7.50 -7.60 11.01
C LYS A 98 8.93 -7.97 10.65
N LYS A 99 9.13 -8.96 9.76
CA LYS A 99 10.46 -9.34 9.29
C LYS A 99 11.13 -8.21 8.50
N VAL A 100 10.44 -7.61 7.55
CA VAL A 100 11.01 -6.53 6.74
C VAL A 100 11.23 -5.25 7.57
N GLU A 101 10.35 -4.94 8.51
CA GLU A 101 10.53 -3.83 9.44
C GLU A 101 11.76 -4.05 10.34
N THR A 102 11.93 -5.26 10.86
CA THR A 102 13.10 -5.63 11.67
C THR A 102 14.39 -5.55 10.86
N ALA A 103 14.38 -6.01 9.61
CA ALA A 103 15.51 -5.90 8.70
C ALA A 103 15.90 -4.43 8.49
N ALA A 104 14.92 -3.57 8.20
CA ALA A 104 15.14 -2.14 7.99
C ALA A 104 15.76 -1.46 9.23
N ARG A 105 15.23 -1.74 10.43
CA ARG A 105 15.82 -1.20 11.68
C ARG A 105 17.26 -1.68 11.92
N ARG A 106 17.56 -2.93 11.60
CA ARG A 106 18.92 -3.48 11.72
C ARG A 106 19.90 -2.87 10.74
N SER A 107 19.41 -2.43 9.58
CA SER A 107 20.21 -1.70 8.58
C SER A 107 20.43 -0.21 8.93
N GLY A 108 19.98 0.21 10.13
CA GLY A 108 20.17 1.58 10.62
C GLY A 108 19.05 2.55 10.25
N ILE A 109 18.03 2.10 9.51
CA ILE A 109 16.92 2.97 9.08
C ILE A 109 16.03 3.30 10.29
N ASP A 110 15.88 4.61 10.57
CA ASP A 110 14.99 5.08 11.62
C ASP A 110 13.53 5.00 11.14
N LEU A 111 12.73 4.21 11.85
CA LEU A 111 11.33 3.99 11.53
C LEU A 111 10.43 4.44 12.68
N PRO A 112 9.42 5.27 12.40
CA PRO A 112 8.44 5.62 13.42
C PRO A 112 7.66 4.36 13.86
N HIS A 113 7.34 4.30 15.16
CA HIS A 113 6.47 3.25 15.68
C HIS A 113 5.03 3.50 15.22
N ARG A 114 4.58 2.75 14.24
CA ARG A 114 3.19 2.81 13.74
C ARG A 114 2.57 1.42 13.74
N ARG A 115 1.27 1.37 14.04
CA ARG A 115 0.50 0.14 13.88
C ARG A 115 0.40 -0.18 12.38
N PHE A 116 0.70 -1.42 12.01
CA PHE A 116 0.48 -1.90 10.66
C PHE A 116 -1.02 -2.11 10.41
N VAL A 117 -1.54 -1.41 9.43
CA VAL A 117 -2.93 -1.53 8.94
C VAL A 117 -2.84 -1.87 7.46
N PRO A 118 -2.96 -3.16 7.09
CA PRO A 118 -2.80 -3.57 5.69
C PRO A 118 -3.91 -2.99 4.82
N HIS A 119 -3.54 -2.30 3.74
CA HIS A 119 -4.46 -1.66 2.80
C HIS A 119 -3.80 -1.40 1.44
N ILE A 120 -4.64 -1.25 0.42
CA ILE A 120 -4.24 -0.76 -0.91
C ILE A 120 -4.97 0.56 -1.14
N THR A 121 -4.24 1.65 -1.35
CA THR A 121 -4.85 2.96 -1.65
C THR A 121 -5.43 2.97 -3.06
N LEU A 122 -6.68 3.42 -3.18
CA LEU A 122 -7.42 3.48 -4.44
C LEU A 122 -7.59 4.91 -4.96
N ALA A 123 -7.75 5.88 -4.06
CA ALA A 123 -7.90 7.29 -4.41
C ALA A 123 -7.37 8.19 -3.29
N ARG A 124 -6.92 9.38 -3.66
CA ARG A 124 -6.47 10.42 -2.73
C ARG A 124 -7.35 11.65 -2.89
N PHE A 125 -7.64 12.31 -1.76
CA PHE A 125 -8.51 13.48 -1.73
C PHE A 125 -7.71 14.74 -1.35
N PRO A 126 -8.08 15.92 -1.88
CA PRO A 126 -7.48 17.19 -1.49
C PRO A 126 -7.82 17.53 -0.03
N ASN A 127 -7.05 18.44 0.55
CA ASN A 127 -7.24 18.87 1.95
C ASN A 127 -8.60 19.52 2.22
N ARG A 128 -9.21 20.09 1.18
CA ARG A 128 -10.55 20.68 1.23
C ARG A 128 -11.34 20.18 0.04
N MET A 129 -12.47 19.57 0.31
CA MET A 129 -13.39 19.08 -0.70
C MET A 129 -14.71 19.84 -0.64
N PRO A 130 -15.38 20.05 -1.79
CA PRO A 130 -16.74 20.55 -1.82
C PRO A 130 -17.70 19.55 -1.12
N PRO A 131 -18.80 20.03 -0.50
CA PRO A 131 -19.78 19.15 0.16
C PRO A 131 -20.33 18.03 -0.73
N GLU A 132 -20.46 18.28 -2.03
CA GLU A 132 -20.90 17.30 -3.02
C GLU A 132 -19.93 16.10 -3.14
N ASP A 133 -18.63 16.33 -3.01
CA ASP A 133 -17.64 15.24 -3.04
C ASP A 133 -17.67 14.40 -1.77
N HIS A 134 -17.89 15.03 -0.61
CA HIS A 134 -18.19 14.31 0.63
C HIS A 134 -19.40 13.39 0.47
N ALA A 135 -20.47 13.89 -0.16
CA ALA A 135 -21.65 13.11 -0.41
C ALA A 135 -21.41 11.94 -1.38
N LYS A 136 -20.59 12.15 -2.42
CA LYS A 136 -20.19 11.07 -3.35
C LYS A 136 -19.42 9.97 -2.65
N ILE A 137 -18.48 10.31 -1.78
CA ILE A 137 -17.72 9.35 -0.98
C ILE A 137 -18.65 8.58 -0.04
N GLY A 138 -19.58 9.27 0.65
CA GLY A 138 -20.56 8.63 1.53
C GLY A 138 -21.42 7.62 0.80
N ARG A 139 -21.99 7.96 -0.35
CA ARG A 139 -22.80 7.05 -1.18
C ARG A 139 -21.97 5.88 -1.71
N PHE A 140 -20.71 6.13 -2.10
CA PHE A 140 -19.81 5.07 -2.55
C PHE A 140 -19.55 4.05 -1.43
N LEU A 141 -19.27 4.52 -0.21
CA LEU A 141 -19.05 3.64 0.94
C LEU A 141 -20.30 2.88 1.36
N GLU A 142 -21.49 3.50 1.28
CA GLU A 142 -22.76 2.80 1.52
C GLU A 142 -23.00 1.66 0.52
N ALA A 143 -22.64 1.87 -0.74
CA ALA A 143 -22.85 0.89 -1.81
C ALA A 143 -21.75 -0.18 -1.88
N GLN A 144 -20.49 0.18 -1.58
CA GLN A 144 -19.31 -0.65 -1.86
C GLN A 144 -18.44 -0.94 -0.63
N GLY A 145 -18.81 -0.44 0.56
CA GLY A 145 -18.00 -0.59 1.78
C GLY A 145 -17.77 -2.03 2.20
N ASP A 146 -18.67 -2.95 1.82
CA ASP A 146 -18.59 -4.39 2.07
C ASP A 146 -17.98 -5.19 0.90
N PHE A 147 -17.37 -4.50 -0.08
CA PHE A 147 -16.69 -5.15 -1.19
C PHE A 147 -15.69 -6.18 -0.68
N GLN A 148 -15.74 -7.38 -1.26
CA GLN A 148 -14.83 -8.48 -0.93
C GLN A 148 -14.17 -9.03 -2.20
N PHE A 149 -12.95 -9.50 -2.03
CA PHE A 149 -12.24 -10.24 -3.07
C PHE A 149 -11.52 -11.43 -2.43
N ASP A 150 -11.69 -12.60 -3.01
CA ASP A 150 -11.07 -13.83 -2.52
C ASP A 150 -9.55 -13.68 -2.39
N PRO A 151 -8.93 -14.34 -1.41
CA PRO A 151 -7.50 -14.22 -1.20
C PRO A 151 -6.69 -14.50 -2.46
N VAL A 152 -5.75 -13.62 -2.76
CA VAL A 152 -4.75 -13.78 -3.81
C VAL A 152 -3.37 -13.92 -3.17
N MET A 153 -2.54 -14.84 -3.68
CA MET A 153 -1.20 -15.05 -3.16
C MET A 153 -0.21 -14.11 -3.83
N VAL A 154 0.69 -13.54 -3.01
CA VAL A 154 1.83 -12.73 -3.46
C VAL A 154 3.11 -13.36 -2.93
N ASP A 155 4.11 -13.53 -3.78
CA ASP A 155 5.36 -14.26 -3.51
C ASP A 155 6.63 -13.42 -3.66
N GLU A 156 6.48 -12.10 -3.79
CA GLU A 156 7.61 -11.18 -3.88
C GLU A 156 7.33 -9.85 -3.15
N VAL A 157 8.39 -9.28 -2.60
CA VAL A 157 8.41 -7.93 -2.04
C VAL A 157 9.15 -7.03 -3.01
N VAL A 158 8.67 -5.82 -3.23
CA VAL A 158 9.30 -4.82 -4.08
C VAL A 158 9.82 -3.64 -3.26
N LEU A 159 11.00 -3.13 -3.63
CA LEU A 159 11.55 -1.88 -3.11
C LEU A 159 11.31 -0.79 -4.15
N ILE A 160 10.63 0.26 -3.74
CA ILE A 160 10.19 1.35 -4.63
C ILE A 160 10.71 2.68 -4.10
N GLN A 161 11.31 3.48 -4.98
CA GLN A 161 11.60 4.88 -4.71
C GLN A 161 10.38 5.74 -4.99
N SER A 162 10.10 6.69 -4.08
CA SER A 162 9.01 7.66 -4.24
C SER A 162 9.58 9.05 -4.43
N THR A 163 9.34 9.63 -5.59
CA THR A 163 9.71 11.02 -5.90
C THR A 163 8.47 11.89 -5.92
N LEU A 164 8.46 12.95 -5.10
CA LEU A 164 7.34 13.89 -5.06
C LEU A 164 7.49 14.91 -6.19
N SER A 165 6.39 15.16 -6.90
CA SER A 165 6.28 16.19 -7.93
C SER A 165 5.00 17.02 -7.73
N SER A 166 4.84 18.10 -8.51
CA SER A 166 3.61 18.90 -8.54
C SER A 166 2.37 18.05 -8.89
N ASP A 167 2.55 17.01 -9.69
CA ASP A 167 1.48 16.16 -10.20
C ASP A 167 1.22 14.93 -9.32
N GLY A 168 1.96 14.81 -8.22
CA GLY A 168 1.85 13.72 -7.25
C GLY A 168 3.15 12.94 -7.06
N ALA A 169 3.07 11.78 -6.42
CA ALA A 169 4.20 10.89 -6.27
C ALA A 169 4.42 10.08 -7.55
N ARG A 170 5.67 9.99 -7.99
CA ARG A 170 6.13 9.05 -9.00
C ARG A 170 6.85 7.91 -8.31
N TYR A 171 6.63 6.70 -8.78
CA TYR A 171 7.22 5.48 -8.25
C TYR A 171 8.17 4.84 -9.25
N ASP A 172 9.38 4.54 -8.80
CA ASP A 172 10.40 3.87 -9.59
C ASP A 172 10.81 2.59 -8.87
N LEU A 173 10.63 1.44 -9.52
CA LEU A 173 11.04 0.13 -8.98
C LEU A 173 12.56 0.08 -8.88
N LEU A 174 13.08 -0.19 -7.68
CA LEU A 174 14.51 -0.34 -7.44
C LEU A 174 14.94 -1.80 -7.43
N GLU A 175 14.18 -2.68 -6.75
CA GLU A 175 14.52 -4.10 -6.61
C GLU A 175 13.29 -4.96 -6.31
N THR A 176 13.39 -6.26 -6.62
CA THR A 176 12.37 -7.27 -6.34
C THR A 176 12.98 -8.45 -5.58
N TYR A 177 12.33 -8.85 -4.48
CA TYR A 177 12.78 -9.92 -3.60
C TYR A 177 11.77 -11.05 -3.57
N PRO A 178 12.08 -12.22 -4.19
CA PRO A 178 11.26 -13.42 -4.01
C PRO A 178 11.24 -13.86 -2.54
N ILE A 179 10.05 -14.18 -2.02
CA ILE A 179 9.85 -14.66 -0.63
C ILE A 179 9.40 -16.12 -0.56
N ALA A 180 9.17 -16.73 -1.73
CA ALA A 180 8.83 -18.15 -1.86
C ALA A 180 10.04 -19.08 -1.61
#